data_29c23fea91459c4599591fac5cce247a
#
_entry.id   29c23fea91459c4599591fac5cce247a
#
_cell.length_a   1.000
_cell.length_b   1.000
_cell.length_c   1.000
_cell.angle_alpha   90.00
_cell.angle_beta   90.00
_cell.angle_gamma   90.00
#
_symmetry.space_group_name_H-M   'P 1'
#
loop_
_entity.id
_entity.type
_entity.pdbx_description
1 polymer ?
#
loop_
_entity_poly.entity_id
_entity_poly.type
_entity_poly.pdbx_seq_one_letter_code
_entity_poly.pdbx_strand_id
1 'polypeptide(L)'
;TNKDLSDETTAECKNTQNPQEKNYCYSKVAIAEQDISVCDLIPNVDDDKINTISEKSRYLPPPYHRATCLMEVAKLKRDIKICEMIEIEYVKDNCLTNIAIINQDVQICYKIKSENEKDNCFDDIARLKLDSSICQKIVNTNNTPFCLKYVAINSKNADICELINSQSFKDWCFLEVGQARLDISVCQRILDQGSKDNCLLFVSQSMTDI
;
A
#
# COMPACT_ATOMS: atom_id res chain seq x y z
N THR A 1 2.72 -34.90 -12.93
CA THR A 1 1.72 -33.92 -12.42
C THR A 1 2.41 -33.00 -11.41
N ASN A 2 1.96 -31.77 -11.21
CA ASN A 2 2.59 -30.76 -10.32
C ASN A 2 2.82 -31.27 -8.89
N LYS A 3 2.02 -32.23 -8.43
CA LYS A 3 2.10 -32.78 -7.06
C LYS A 3 3.36 -33.63 -6.84
N ASP A 4 3.84 -34.33 -7.86
CA ASP A 4 5.04 -35.16 -7.74
C ASP A 4 6.32 -34.29 -7.69
N LEU A 5 6.32 -33.11 -8.38
CA LEU A 5 7.44 -32.16 -8.33
C LEU A 5 7.55 -31.47 -6.96
N SER A 6 6.42 -31.15 -6.34
CA SER A 6 6.41 -30.50 -5.02
C SER A 6 6.90 -31.45 -3.92
N ASP A 7 6.57 -32.74 -4.00
CA ASP A 7 7.03 -33.75 -3.04
C ASP A 7 8.54 -34.00 -3.15
N GLU A 8 9.11 -33.97 -4.35
CA GLU A 8 10.56 -34.14 -4.55
C GLU A 8 11.35 -32.90 -4.07
N THR A 9 10.88 -31.69 -4.39
CA THR A 9 11.51 -30.42 -3.94
C THR A 9 11.37 -30.20 -2.43
N THR A 10 10.25 -30.55 -1.81
CA THR A 10 10.11 -30.50 -0.35
C THR A 10 10.99 -31.55 0.35
N ALA A 11 11.24 -32.72 -0.27
CA ALA A 11 12.17 -33.72 0.25
C ALA A 11 13.61 -33.20 0.27
N GLU A 12 14.02 -32.43 -0.72
CA GLU A 12 15.34 -31.78 -0.75
C GLU A 12 15.48 -30.77 0.39
N CYS A 13 14.43 -29.94 0.65
CA CYS A 13 14.43 -28.99 1.76
C CYS A 13 14.59 -29.68 3.12
N LYS A 14 14.00 -30.90 3.31
CA LYS A 14 14.12 -31.68 4.56
C LYS A 14 15.58 -32.00 4.92
N ASN A 15 16.45 -32.18 3.93
CA ASN A 15 17.85 -32.55 4.11
C ASN A 15 18.73 -31.36 4.50
N THR A 16 18.23 -30.13 4.43
CA THR A 16 18.96 -28.92 4.82
C THR A 16 19.16 -28.88 6.33
N GLN A 17 20.43 -28.80 6.78
CA GLN A 17 20.80 -28.86 8.19
C GLN A 17 20.53 -27.54 8.92
N ASN A 18 20.75 -26.41 8.26
CA ASN A 18 20.51 -25.07 8.81
C ASN A 18 19.00 -24.81 8.84
N PRO A 19 18.40 -24.53 10.03
CA PRO A 19 16.95 -24.32 10.14
C PRO A 19 16.46 -23.12 9.31
N GLN A 20 17.23 -22.04 9.22
CA GLN A 20 16.84 -20.85 8.46
C GLN A 20 16.85 -21.12 6.96
N GLU A 21 17.89 -21.78 6.46
CA GLU A 21 17.98 -22.18 5.05
C GLU A 21 16.88 -23.18 4.68
N LYS A 22 16.56 -24.11 5.60
CA LYS A 22 15.48 -25.08 5.45
C LYS A 22 14.13 -24.37 5.32
N ASN A 23 13.82 -23.42 6.21
CA ASN A 23 12.59 -22.65 6.17
C ASN A 23 12.51 -21.78 4.92
N TYR A 24 13.65 -21.18 4.49
CA TYR A 24 13.72 -20.42 3.25
C TYR A 24 13.48 -21.31 2.01
N CYS A 25 14.00 -22.53 2.03
CA CYS A 25 13.73 -23.53 0.98
C CYS A 25 12.24 -23.82 0.87
N TYR A 26 11.57 -24.13 2.00
CA TYR A 26 10.12 -24.35 2.01
C TYR A 26 9.34 -23.12 1.51
N SER A 27 9.72 -21.91 1.93
CA SER A 27 9.07 -20.69 1.42
C SER A 27 9.18 -20.58 -0.11
N LYS A 28 10.35 -20.86 -0.68
CA LYS A 28 10.53 -20.85 -2.14
C LYS A 28 9.65 -21.86 -2.86
N VAL A 29 9.57 -23.08 -2.34
CA VAL A 29 8.70 -24.13 -2.90
C VAL A 29 7.25 -23.72 -2.80
N ALA A 30 6.79 -23.25 -1.63
CA ALA A 30 5.42 -22.77 -1.43
C ALA A 30 5.02 -21.68 -2.41
N ILE A 31 5.92 -20.71 -2.64
CA ILE A 31 5.72 -19.59 -3.57
C ILE A 31 5.68 -20.09 -5.02
N ALA A 32 6.62 -20.95 -5.41
CA ALA A 32 6.70 -21.47 -6.78
C ALA A 32 5.46 -22.31 -7.15
N GLU A 33 5.05 -23.18 -6.23
CA GLU A 33 3.89 -24.08 -6.42
C GLU A 33 2.55 -23.42 -6.03
N GLN A 34 2.61 -22.23 -5.40
CA GLN A 34 1.46 -21.55 -4.79
C GLN A 34 0.70 -22.45 -3.81
N ASP A 35 1.42 -23.29 -3.07
CA ASP A 35 0.87 -24.24 -2.13
C ASP A 35 1.11 -23.80 -0.67
N ILE A 36 0.03 -23.40 0.01
CA ILE A 36 0.08 -22.97 1.41
C ILE A 36 0.46 -24.10 2.36
N SER A 37 0.19 -25.38 2.00
CA SER A 37 0.53 -26.51 2.86
C SER A 37 2.04 -26.66 3.08
N VAL A 38 2.85 -26.17 2.14
CA VAL A 38 4.30 -26.13 2.29
C VAL A 38 4.73 -25.06 3.31
N CYS A 39 3.98 -23.93 3.44
CA CYS A 39 4.22 -22.96 4.52
C CYS A 39 4.01 -23.55 5.90
N ASP A 40 3.12 -24.56 6.04
CA ASP A 40 2.86 -25.24 7.31
C ASP A 40 4.04 -26.13 7.79
N LEU A 41 4.99 -26.42 6.89
CA LEU A 41 6.25 -27.09 7.24
C LEU A 41 7.26 -26.16 7.92
N ILE A 42 7.04 -24.86 7.88
CA ILE A 42 7.85 -23.86 8.56
C ILE A 42 7.32 -23.71 9.98
N PRO A 43 8.13 -24.03 11.01
CA PRO A 43 7.67 -23.90 12.39
C PRO A 43 7.35 -22.45 12.73
N ASN A 44 6.30 -22.25 13.52
CA ASN A 44 6.07 -20.95 14.16
C ASN A 44 7.25 -20.69 15.10
N VAL A 45 7.99 -19.63 14.87
CA VAL A 45 9.00 -19.15 15.80
C VAL A 45 8.26 -18.44 16.93
N ASP A 46 8.73 -18.57 18.18
CA ASP A 46 8.15 -17.91 19.35
C ASP A 46 7.80 -16.45 19.02
N ASP A 47 6.51 -16.17 18.87
CA ASP A 47 5.96 -14.87 18.49
C ASP A 47 6.38 -13.76 19.47
N ASP A 48 6.67 -14.10 20.73
CA ASP A 48 7.16 -13.18 21.76
C ASP A 48 8.51 -12.54 21.42
N LYS A 49 9.40 -13.25 20.70
CA LYS A 49 10.67 -12.69 20.25
C LYS A 49 10.54 -11.81 19.01
N ILE A 50 9.55 -12.11 18.17
CA ILE A 50 9.30 -11.35 16.94
C ILE A 50 8.55 -10.07 17.26
N ASN A 51 7.56 -10.13 18.15
CA ASN A 51 6.79 -8.96 18.58
C ASN A 51 7.68 -7.89 19.22
N THR A 52 8.68 -8.27 20.04
CA THR A 52 9.62 -7.31 20.65
C THR A 52 10.54 -6.63 19.65
N ILE A 53 10.86 -7.27 18.53
CA ILE A 53 11.71 -6.71 17.48
C ILE A 53 10.87 -5.89 16.49
N SER A 54 9.67 -6.35 16.14
CA SER A 54 8.82 -5.77 15.10
C SER A 54 8.04 -4.54 15.54
N GLU A 55 7.60 -4.47 16.80
CA GLU A 55 6.97 -3.26 17.35
C GLU A 55 7.90 -2.05 17.32
N LYS A 56 9.24 -2.27 17.39
CA LYS A 56 10.25 -1.22 17.34
C LYS A 56 10.75 -0.88 15.94
N SER A 57 10.66 -1.79 14.97
CA SER A 57 11.36 -1.63 13.68
C SER A 57 10.47 -1.60 12.43
N ARG A 58 9.17 -1.94 12.52
CA ARG A 58 8.26 -2.08 11.36
C ARG A 58 8.79 -2.96 10.22
N TYR A 59 9.77 -3.83 10.49
CA TYR A 59 10.30 -4.74 9.48
C TYR A 59 9.45 -6.02 9.44
N LEU A 60 9.08 -6.43 8.23
CA LEU A 60 8.48 -7.74 7.99
C LEU A 60 9.40 -8.84 8.52
N PRO A 61 8.85 -9.95 9.02
CA PRO A 61 9.66 -11.10 9.38
C PRO A 61 10.49 -11.54 8.18
N PRO A 62 11.65 -12.18 8.42
CA PRO A 62 12.47 -12.73 7.36
C PRO A 62 11.69 -13.65 6.41
N PRO A 63 12.10 -13.79 5.14
CA PRO A 63 11.39 -14.59 4.14
C PRO A 63 11.29 -16.08 4.49
N TYR A 64 12.02 -16.53 5.52
CA TYR A 64 11.94 -17.90 6.06
C TYR A 64 10.92 -18.05 7.20
N HIS A 65 10.07 -17.06 7.45
CA HIS A 65 9.02 -17.12 8.47
C HIS A 65 7.70 -17.57 7.84
N ARG A 66 6.93 -18.40 8.57
CA ARG A 66 5.64 -18.94 8.11
C ARG A 66 4.66 -17.82 7.68
N ALA A 67 4.56 -16.75 8.48
CA ALA A 67 3.67 -15.63 8.17
C ALA A 67 4.03 -14.93 6.85
N THR A 68 5.33 -14.74 6.58
CA THR A 68 5.81 -14.16 5.31
C THR A 68 5.56 -15.12 4.15
N CYS A 69 5.78 -16.42 4.33
CA CYS A 69 5.45 -17.44 3.34
C CYS A 69 3.98 -17.35 2.93
N LEU A 70 3.06 -17.36 3.92
CA LEU A 70 1.62 -17.23 3.67
C LEU A 70 1.28 -15.92 2.95
N MET A 71 1.89 -14.80 3.35
CA MET A 71 1.66 -13.50 2.71
C MET A 71 2.06 -13.53 1.22
N GLU A 72 3.23 -14.08 0.89
CA GLU A 72 3.68 -14.14 -0.50
C GLU A 72 2.78 -15.05 -1.36
N VAL A 73 2.36 -16.21 -0.84
CA VAL A 73 1.40 -17.08 -1.54
C VAL A 73 0.04 -16.39 -1.70
N ALA A 74 -0.44 -15.69 -0.65
CA ALA A 74 -1.68 -14.91 -0.70
C ALA A 74 -1.67 -13.88 -1.83
N LYS A 75 -0.56 -13.15 -1.98
CA LYS A 75 -0.37 -12.14 -3.06
C LYS A 75 -0.49 -12.77 -4.44
N LEU A 76 0.17 -13.91 -4.67
CA LEU A 76 0.13 -14.61 -5.95
C LEU A 76 -1.27 -15.14 -6.27
N LYS A 77 -1.96 -15.71 -5.28
CA LYS A 77 -3.32 -16.22 -5.43
C LYS A 77 -4.39 -15.14 -5.38
N ARG A 78 -4.05 -13.93 -4.95
CA ARG A 78 -4.98 -12.83 -4.66
C ARG A 78 -6.09 -13.24 -3.69
N ASP A 79 -5.78 -14.12 -2.76
CA ASP A 79 -6.75 -14.73 -1.85
C ASP A 79 -6.60 -14.17 -0.42
N ILE A 80 -7.58 -13.37 -0.03
CA ILE A 80 -7.68 -12.75 1.29
C ILE A 80 -7.76 -13.77 2.43
N LYS A 81 -8.33 -14.97 2.17
CA LYS A 81 -8.47 -16.01 3.20
C LYS A 81 -7.11 -16.50 3.69
N ILE A 82 -6.09 -16.47 2.83
CA ILE A 82 -4.73 -16.82 3.24
C ILE A 82 -4.16 -15.77 4.18
N CYS A 83 -4.45 -14.46 3.96
CA CYS A 83 -4.07 -13.40 4.90
C CYS A 83 -4.73 -13.61 6.28
N GLU A 84 -5.99 -14.09 6.30
CA GLU A 84 -6.73 -14.33 7.54
C GLU A 84 -6.12 -15.46 8.39
N MET A 85 -5.31 -16.36 7.78
CA MET A 85 -4.56 -17.43 8.48
C MET A 85 -3.30 -16.92 9.18
N ILE A 86 -2.85 -15.70 8.90
CA ILE A 86 -1.67 -15.10 9.51
C ILE A 86 -2.00 -14.66 10.93
N GLU A 87 -1.25 -15.17 11.92
CA GLU A 87 -1.46 -14.87 13.35
C GLU A 87 -0.82 -13.54 13.75
N ILE A 88 0.31 -13.19 13.14
CA ILE A 88 1.06 -11.96 13.44
C ILE A 88 0.32 -10.77 12.83
N GLU A 89 -0.28 -9.94 13.69
CA GLU A 89 -1.23 -8.90 13.28
C GLU A 89 -0.65 -7.92 12.23
N TYR A 90 0.56 -7.39 12.44
CA TYR A 90 1.13 -6.43 11.49
C TYR A 90 1.46 -7.07 10.12
N VAL A 91 1.79 -8.38 10.08
CA VAL A 91 1.97 -9.13 8.82
C VAL A 91 0.64 -9.36 8.14
N LYS A 92 -0.41 -9.67 8.92
CA LYS A 92 -1.78 -9.79 8.43
C LYS A 92 -2.25 -8.49 7.82
N ASP A 93 -2.09 -7.36 8.52
CA ASP A 93 -2.48 -6.04 8.03
C ASP A 93 -1.74 -5.70 6.74
N ASN A 94 -0.43 -5.98 6.66
CA ASN A 94 0.36 -5.80 5.44
C ASN A 94 -0.12 -6.70 4.30
N CYS A 95 -0.43 -7.98 4.60
CA CYS A 95 -1.01 -8.92 3.63
C CYS A 95 -2.33 -8.37 3.07
N LEU A 96 -3.24 -7.92 3.94
CA LEU A 96 -4.53 -7.36 3.56
C LEU A 96 -4.37 -6.10 2.70
N THR A 97 -3.44 -5.20 3.06
CA THR A 97 -3.11 -4.00 2.26
C THR A 97 -2.65 -4.39 0.85
N ASN A 98 -1.71 -5.34 0.74
CA ASN A 98 -1.23 -5.80 -0.56
C ASN A 98 -2.36 -6.38 -1.43
N ILE A 99 -3.22 -7.24 -0.85
CA ILE A 99 -4.35 -7.83 -1.58
C ILE A 99 -5.38 -6.77 -1.97
N ALA A 100 -5.65 -5.80 -1.09
CA ALA A 100 -6.53 -4.67 -1.39
C ALA A 100 -6.06 -3.88 -2.60
N ILE A 101 -4.76 -3.57 -2.67
CA ILE A 101 -4.13 -2.87 -3.79
C ILE A 101 -4.19 -3.71 -5.07
N ILE A 102 -3.76 -4.98 -5.01
CA ILE A 102 -3.73 -5.89 -6.16
C ILE A 102 -5.13 -6.08 -6.76
N ASN A 103 -6.16 -6.23 -5.90
CA ASN A 103 -7.54 -6.42 -6.31
C ASN A 103 -8.29 -5.10 -6.54
N GLN A 104 -7.67 -3.97 -6.17
CA GLN A 104 -8.29 -2.64 -6.16
C GLN A 104 -9.61 -2.63 -5.36
N ASP A 105 -9.68 -3.41 -4.29
CA ASP A 105 -10.88 -3.58 -3.46
C ASP A 105 -10.74 -2.83 -2.15
N VAL A 106 -11.39 -1.66 -2.08
CA VAL A 106 -11.40 -0.80 -0.89
C VAL A 106 -12.06 -1.46 0.33
N GLN A 107 -12.91 -2.48 0.13
CA GLN A 107 -13.59 -3.16 1.25
C GLN A 107 -12.59 -3.97 2.10
N ILE A 108 -11.48 -4.40 1.51
CA ILE A 108 -10.45 -5.12 2.24
C ILE A 108 -9.75 -4.21 3.27
N CYS A 109 -9.60 -2.91 2.98
CA CYS A 109 -9.01 -1.95 3.93
C CYS A 109 -9.74 -1.91 5.29
N TYR A 110 -11.06 -2.12 5.30
CA TYR A 110 -11.84 -2.14 6.56
C TYR A 110 -11.51 -3.34 7.46
N LYS A 111 -10.88 -4.38 6.95
CA LYS A 111 -10.45 -5.55 7.73
C LYS A 111 -9.11 -5.33 8.44
N ILE A 112 -8.36 -4.29 8.08
CA ILE A 112 -7.08 -3.92 8.69
C ILE A 112 -7.34 -3.36 10.08
N LYS A 113 -6.58 -3.83 11.08
CA LYS A 113 -6.77 -3.40 12.48
C LYS A 113 -5.99 -2.13 12.80
N SER A 114 -4.74 -2.03 12.33
CA SER A 114 -3.94 -0.83 12.52
C SER A 114 -4.57 0.35 11.78
N GLU A 115 -4.96 1.42 12.51
CA GLU A 115 -5.54 2.61 11.90
C GLU A 115 -4.58 3.27 10.89
N ASN A 116 -3.26 3.27 11.18
CA ASN A 116 -2.28 3.83 10.27
C ASN A 116 -2.19 3.01 8.97
N GLU A 117 -2.16 1.67 9.06
CA GLU A 117 -2.12 0.81 7.87
C GLU A 117 -3.44 0.85 7.10
N LYS A 118 -4.57 1.01 7.79
CA LYS A 118 -5.88 1.22 7.16
C LYS A 118 -5.92 2.52 6.37
N ASP A 119 -5.42 3.61 6.94
CA ASP A 119 -5.32 4.91 6.27
C ASP A 119 -4.38 4.83 5.06
N ASN A 120 -3.23 4.15 5.18
CA ASN A 120 -2.32 3.90 4.06
C ASN A 120 -3.01 3.11 2.95
N CYS A 121 -3.78 2.07 3.30
CA CYS A 121 -4.54 1.27 2.34
C CYS A 121 -5.55 2.13 1.56
N PHE A 122 -6.28 3.02 2.24
CA PHE A 122 -7.20 3.95 1.59
C PHE A 122 -6.46 4.93 0.68
N ASP A 123 -5.34 5.50 1.13
CA ASP A 123 -4.53 6.42 0.33
C ASP A 123 -4.03 5.74 -0.95
N ASP A 124 -3.45 4.55 -0.84
CA ASP A 124 -2.91 3.80 -1.98
C ASP A 124 -4.00 3.48 -3.02
N ILE A 125 -5.17 3.00 -2.57
CA ILE A 125 -6.28 2.70 -3.49
C ILE A 125 -6.89 3.97 -4.10
N ALA A 126 -7.01 5.05 -3.32
CA ALA A 126 -7.49 6.32 -3.81
C ALA A 126 -6.61 6.87 -4.93
N ARG A 127 -5.28 6.81 -4.75
CA ARG A 127 -4.29 7.21 -5.76
C ARG A 127 -4.34 6.33 -7.00
N LEU A 128 -4.45 5.02 -6.81
CA LEU A 128 -4.51 4.06 -7.91
C LEU A 128 -5.76 4.27 -8.78
N LYS A 129 -6.91 4.53 -8.12
CA LYS A 129 -8.21 4.74 -8.80
C LYS A 129 -8.48 6.18 -9.21
N LEU A 130 -7.67 7.13 -8.74
CA LEU A 130 -7.92 8.56 -8.83
C LEU A 130 -9.30 8.95 -8.27
N ASP A 131 -9.71 8.31 -7.17
CA ASP A 131 -11.01 8.47 -6.53
C ASP A 131 -10.91 9.24 -5.21
N SER A 132 -11.29 10.52 -5.22
CA SER A 132 -11.25 11.40 -4.07
C SER A 132 -12.22 10.99 -2.93
N SER A 133 -13.27 10.21 -3.24
CA SER A 133 -14.21 9.72 -2.22
C SER A 133 -13.55 8.72 -1.26
N ILE A 134 -12.50 8.02 -1.73
CA ILE A 134 -11.72 7.10 -0.91
C ILE A 134 -10.79 7.87 0.04
N CYS A 135 -10.22 9.01 -0.39
CA CYS A 135 -9.42 9.87 0.49
C CYS A 135 -10.20 10.33 1.73
N GLN A 136 -11.53 10.53 1.60
CA GLN A 136 -12.39 10.95 2.71
C GLN A 136 -12.62 9.84 3.76
N LYS A 137 -12.17 8.61 3.51
CA LYS A 137 -12.21 7.49 4.45
C LYS A 137 -11.00 7.45 5.39
N ILE A 138 -9.96 8.22 5.09
CA ILE A 138 -8.76 8.38 5.90
C ILE A 138 -9.14 9.08 7.21
N VAL A 139 -8.87 8.43 8.35
CA VAL A 139 -9.22 8.95 9.69
C VAL A 139 -8.24 10.03 10.12
N ASN A 140 -6.95 9.87 9.83
CA ASN A 140 -5.94 10.87 10.13
C ASN A 140 -6.09 12.09 9.21
N THR A 141 -6.72 13.14 9.74
CA THR A 141 -7.03 14.37 9.00
C THR A 141 -5.80 15.11 8.47
N ASN A 142 -4.61 14.83 9.01
CA ASN A 142 -3.37 15.39 8.47
C ASN A 142 -2.95 14.74 7.14
N ASN A 143 -3.36 13.51 6.88
CA ASN A 143 -3.02 12.76 5.66
C ASN A 143 -4.03 13.01 4.52
N THR A 144 -5.30 13.27 4.86
CA THR A 144 -6.38 13.50 3.88
C THR A 144 -6.05 14.57 2.83
N PRO A 145 -5.47 15.74 3.18
CA PRO A 145 -5.13 16.77 2.18
C PRO A 145 -4.10 16.30 1.15
N PHE A 146 -3.14 15.47 1.54
CA PHE A 146 -2.13 14.93 0.62
C PHE A 146 -2.73 13.94 -0.38
N CYS A 147 -3.63 13.06 0.10
CA CYS A 147 -4.39 12.16 -0.75
C CYS A 147 -5.22 12.93 -1.79
N LEU A 148 -6.05 13.88 -1.31
CA LEU A 148 -6.91 14.69 -2.18
C LEU A 148 -6.10 15.48 -3.21
N LYS A 149 -5.01 16.10 -2.78
CA LYS A 149 -4.11 16.84 -3.69
C LYS A 149 -3.55 15.92 -4.77
N TYR A 150 -3.04 14.73 -4.39
CA TYR A 150 -2.52 13.77 -5.37
C TYR A 150 -3.57 13.39 -6.41
N VAL A 151 -4.79 13.07 -5.95
CA VAL A 151 -5.90 12.70 -6.83
C VAL A 151 -6.30 13.87 -7.72
N ALA A 152 -6.37 15.10 -7.18
CA ALA A 152 -6.71 16.31 -7.94
C ALA A 152 -5.74 16.56 -9.09
N ILE A 153 -4.43 16.47 -8.82
CA ILE A 153 -3.37 16.69 -9.82
C ILE A 153 -3.44 15.65 -10.92
N ASN A 154 -3.49 14.36 -10.56
CA ASN A 154 -3.39 13.27 -11.52
C ASN A 154 -4.69 13.05 -12.31
N SER A 155 -5.86 13.35 -11.73
CA SER A 155 -7.15 13.40 -12.45
C SER A 155 -7.35 14.72 -13.21
N LYS A 156 -6.46 15.72 -13.02
CA LYS A 156 -6.59 17.09 -13.54
C LYS A 156 -7.92 17.73 -13.13
N ASN A 157 -8.45 17.40 -11.95
CA ASN A 157 -9.72 17.91 -11.44
C ASN A 157 -9.51 18.87 -10.27
N ALA A 158 -9.57 20.18 -10.54
CA ALA A 158 -9.37 21.22 -9.54
C ALA A 158 -10.49 21.28 -8.49
N ASP A 159 -11.69 20.74 -8.76
CA ASP A 159 -12.80 20.78 -7.81
C ASP A 159 -12.56 19.87 -6.59
N ILE A 160 -11.68 18.88 -6.73
CA ILE A 160 -11.25 18.05 -5.61
C ILE A 160 -10.52 18.88 -4.55
N CYS A 161 -9.83 19.94 -4.91
CA CYS A 161 -9.16 20.83 -3.97
C CYS A 161 -10.13 21.47 -2.98
N GLU A 162 -11.41 21.69 -3.36
CA GLU A 162 -12.44 22.24 -2.47
C GLU A 162 -12.76 21.32 -1.30
N LEU A 163 -12.51 20.02 -1.41
CA LEU A 163 -12.72 19.06 -0.34
C LEU A 163 -11.68 19.18 0.78
N ILE A 164 -10.63 19.97 0.57
CA ILE A 164 -9.57 20.21 1.56
C ILE A 164 -10.02 21.29 2.53
N ASN A 165 -10.05 20.98 3.84
CA ASN A 165 -10.50 21.94 4.86
C ASN A 165 -9.49 23.05 5.15
N SER A 166 -8.19 22.73 5.15
CA SER A 166 -7.13 23.71 5.42
C SER A 166 -6.91 24.63 4.23
N GLN A 167 -7.06 25.94 4.43
CA GLN A 167 -6.93 26.93 3.33
C GLN A 167 -5.54 26.88 2.70
N SER A 168 -4.47 26.76 3.49
CA SER A 168 -3.11 26.69 2.94
C SER A 168 -2.87 25.44 2.08
N PHE A 169 -3.43 24.29 2.48
CA PHE A 169 -3.38 23.08 1.66
C PHE A 169 -4.28 23.17 0.42
N LYS A 170 -5.42 23.85 0.54
CA LYS A 170 -6.32 24.10 -0.60
C LYS A 170 -5.63 24.99 -1.64
N ASP A 171 -5.01 26.07 -1.23
CA ASP A 171 -4.24 26.97 -2.10
C ASP A 171 -3.08 26.24 -2.76
N TRP A 172 -2.36 25.40 -2.02
CA TRP A 172 -1.31 24.57 -2.57
C TRP A 172 -1.85 23.57 -3.61
N CYS A 173 -3.00 22.96 -3.36
CA CYS A 173 -3.65 22.06 -4.31
C CYS A 173 -4.00 22.79 -5.62
N PHE A 174 -4.63 23.97 -5.54
CA PHE A 174 -4.97 24.76 -6.71
C PHE A 174 -3.73 25.21 -7.49
N LEU A 175 -2.65 25.58 -6.79
CA LEU A 175 -1.39 25.95 -7.42
C LEU A 175 -0.86 24.78 -8.28
N GLU A 176 -0.73 23.60 -7.70
CA GLU A 176 -0.18 22.46 -8.43
C GLU A 176 -1.10 21.97 -9.55
N VAL A 177 -2.44 21.96 -9.36
CA VAL A 177 -3.38 21.61 -10.43
C VAL A 177 -3.38 22.67 -11.54
N GLY A 178 -3.33 23.96 -11.19
CA GLY A 178 -3.26 25.07 -12.17
C GLY A 178 -2.03 24.98 -13.04
N GLN A 179 -0.88 24.70 -12.44
CA GLN A 179 0.38 24.47 -13.16
C GLN A 179 0.32 23.22 -14.04
N ALA A 180 -0.18 22.09 -13.50
CA ALA A 180 -0.28 20.84 -14.26
C ALA A 180 -1.25 20.90 -15.45
N ARG A 181 -2.27 21.79 -15.38
CA ARG A 181 -3.24 22.03 -16.47
C ARG A 181 -2.88 23.19 -17.38
N LEU A 182 -1.93 24.03 -16.99
CA LEU A 182 -1.66 25.35 -17.57
C LEU A 182 -2.94 26.21 -17.62
N ASP A 183 -3.71 26.22 -16.53
CA ASP A 183 -5.05 26.80 -16.46
C ASP A 183 -5.11 28.01 -15.51
N ILE A 184 -5.14 29.20 -16.09
CA ILE A 184 -5.20 30.49 -15.37
C ILE A 184 -6.45 30.56 -14.46
N SER A 185 -7.58 29.95 -14.88
CA SER A 185 -8.82 29.99 -14.10
C SER A 185 -8.70 29.23 -12.78
N VAL A 186 -7.89 28.17 -12.74
CA VAL A 186 -7.57 27.44 -11.52
C VAL A 186 -6.68 28.28 -10.59
N CYS A 187 -5.67 28.98 -11.14
CA CYS A 187 -4.81 29.87 -10.36
C CYS A 187 -5.62 31.00 -9.68
N GLN A 188 -6.69 31.48 -10.31
CA GLN A 188 -7.55 32.53 -9.76
C GLN A 188 -8.30 32.10 -8.50
N ARG A 189 -8.47 30.80 -8.27
CA ARG A 189 -9.15 30.22 -7.07
C ARG A 189 -8.27 30.28 -5.81
N ILE A 190 -6.97 30.54 -5.95
CA ILE A 190 -6.02 30.66 -4.83
C ILE A 190 -6.30 31.94 -4.06
N LEU A 191 -6.40 31.85 -2.72
CA LEU A 191 -6.63 33.00 -1.86
C LEU A 191 -5.32 33.67 -1.44
N ASP A 192 -4.25 32.90 -1.18
CA ASP A 192 -2.94 33.45 -0.86
C ASP A 192 -2.35 34.16 -2.08
N GLN A 193 -2.12 35.47 -1.95
CA GLN A 193 -1.68 36.30 -3.10
C GLN A 193 -0.34 35.87 -3.66
N GLY A 194 0.62 35.47 -2.80
CA GLY A 194 1.94 35.02 -3.25
C GLY A 194 1.87 33.70 -4.05
N SER A 195 1.09 32.75 -3.60
CA SER A 195 0.82 31.50 -4.32
C SER A 195 0.07 31.73 -5.64
N LYS A 196 -0.90 32.66 -5.63
CA LYS A 196 -1.64 33.07 -6.84
C LYS A 196 -0.72 33.64 -7.90
N ASP A 197 0.10 34.62 -7.53
CA ASP A 197 1.04 35.30 -8.45
C ASP A 197 2.06 34.30 -9.02
N ASN A 198 2.55 33.37 -8.18
CA ASN A 198 3.45 32.29 -8.63
C ASN A 198 2.75 31.37 -9.65
N CYS A 199 1.52 30.96 -9.38
CA CYS A 199 0.74 30.12 -10.29
C CYS A 199 0.54 30.81 -11.65
N LEU A 200 0.08 32.07 -11.62
CA LEU A 200 -0.19 32.87 -12.83
C LEU A 200 1.07 33.09 -13.65
N LEU A 201 2.19 33.41 -12.97
CA LEU A 201 3.48 33.62 -13.64
C LEU A 201 3.94 32.35 -14.34
N PHE A 202 3.92 31.22 -13.64
CA PHE A 202 4.31 29.91 -14.20
C PHE A 202 3.47 29.56 -15.44
N VAL A 203 2.14 29.67 -15.32
CA VAL A 203 1.22 29.31 -16.41
C VAL A 203 1.42 30.26 -17.63
N SER A 204 1.56 31.55 -17.39
CA SER A 204 1.75 32.51 -18.49
C SER A 204 3.07 32.27 -19.23
N GLN A 205 4.17 32.00 -18.52
CA GLN A 205 5.46 31.68 -19.13
C GLN A 205 5.39 30.39 -19.95
N SER A 206 4.80 29.35 -19.38
CA SER A 206 4.68 28.05 -20.07
C SER A 206 3.79 28.07 -21.30
N MET A 207 2.86 29.02 -21.40
CA MET A 207 2.01 29.21 -22.61
C MET A 207 2.69 30.00 -23.71
N THR A 208 3.76 30.79 -23.41
CA THR A 208 4.53 31.54 -24.42
C THR A 208 5.63 30.74 -25.10
N ASP A 209 6.01 29.61 -24.50
CA ASP A 209 7.07 28.72 -25.00
C ASP A 209 6.54 27.58 -25.93
N ILE A 210 5.23 27.58 -26.25
CA ILE A 210 4.55 26.68 -27.17
C ILE A 210 4.22 27.38 -28.47
#